data_b73111b9bb666669dd21d3ebe3a33539
#
_entry.id   b73111b9bb666669dd21d3ebe3a33539
#
_cell.length_a   1.000
_cell.length_b   1.000
_cell.length_c   1.000
_cell.angle_alpha   90.00
_cell.angle_beta   90.00
_cell.angle_gamma   90.00
#
_symmetry.space_group_name_H-M   'P 1'
#
loop_
_entity.id
_entity.type
_entity.pdbx_description
1 polymer ?
#
loop_
_entity_poly.entity_id
_entity_poly.type
_entity_poly.pdbx_seq_one_letter_code
_entity_poly.pdbx_strand_id
1 'polypeptide(L)'
;MNIGNYKTVTSFQPFGILPDNGRTGTWVGRVWVPSARASNGIAGPRVVAVLDGQVRTTIYPTMSALINESNPVNLDDSPGDRLGPLDQIIENSLFPNRSDLLVEETNVVLLAPNDILATKACGVTFVRSLLERVVEEKARGD
;
A
#
# COMPACT_ATOMS: atom_id res chain seq x y z
N MET A 1 -22.06 -11.53 -30.68
CA MET A 1 -21.49 -10.47 -29.82
C MET A 1 -20.11 -10.90 -29.39
N ASN A 2 -19.08 -10.31 -29.96
CA ASN A 2 -17.70 -10.73 -29.79
C ASN A 2 -17.16 -10.04 -28.54
N ILE A 3 -16.96 -10.77 -27.45
CA ILE A 3 -16.38 -10.26 -26.22
C ILE A 3 -14.88 -10.14 -26.47
N GLY A 4 -14.42 -8.91 -26.57
CA GLY A 4 -13.04 -8.57 -26.90
C GLY A 4 -12.02 -9.30 -26.06
N ASN A 5 -10.96 -9.75 -26.69
CA ASN A 5 -9.76 -10.34 -26.12
C ASN A 5 -9.17 -9.38 -25.07
N TYR A 6 -9.45 -9.64 -23.82
CA TYR A 6 -8.64 -9.08 -22.75
C TYR A 6 -7.25 -9.71 -22.88
N LYS A 7 -6.27 -8.91 -23.29
CA LYS A 7 -4.87 -9.33 -23.20
C LYS A 7 -4.60 -9.69 -21.74
N THR A 8 -4.40 -10.96 -21.50
CA THR A 8 -3.86 -11.44 -20.23
C THR A 8 -2.52 -10.74 -20.04
N VAL A 9 -2.38 -9.92 -19.02
CA VAL A 9 -1.11 -9.31 -18.66
C VAL A 9 -0.23 -10.44 -18.14
N THR A 10 0.56 -11.03 -19.01
CA THR A 10 1.35 -12.25 -18.76
C THR A 10 2.70 -11.96 -18.08
N SER A 11 3.04 -10.70 -17.82
CA SER A 11 4.24 -10.35 -17.06
C SER A 11 4.02 -9.03 -16.33
N PHE A 12 3.47 -9.09 -15.14
CA PHE A 12 3.54 -7.97 -14.22
C PHE A 12 4.95 -7.98 -13.61
N GLN A 13 5.71 -6.92 -13.86
CA GLN A 13 6.98 -6.72 -13.19
C GLN A 13 6.66 -6.00 -11.87
N PRO A 14 6.74 -6.67 -10.70
CA PRO A 14 6.45 -6.04 -9.42
C PRO A 14 7.32 -4.82 -9.13
N PHE A 15 8.44 -4.72 -9.82
CA PHE A 15 9.37 -3.58 -9.74
C PHE A 15 8.83 -2.26 -10.32
N GLY A 16 7.80 -2.30 -11.16
CA GLY A 16 7.23 -1.09 -11.76
C GLY A 16 6.39 -0.23 -10.82
N ILE A 17 6.07 -0.71 -9.61
CA ILE A 17 5.36 0.06 -8.57
C ILE A 17 6.29 0.63 -7.50
N LEU A 18 7.55 0.21 -7.50
CA LEU A 18 8.56 0.74 -6.59
C LEU A 18 9.34 1.84 -7.33
N PRO A 19 9.82 2.88 -6.65
CA PRO A 19 10.74 3.83 -7.23
C PRO A 19 12.01 3.16 -7.75
N ASP A 20 12.70 3.79 -8.72
CA ASP A 20 13.91 3.24 -9.36
C ASP A 20 15.05 2.94 -8.37
N ASN A 21 15.09 3.68 -7.25
CA ASN A 21 15.99 3.41 -6.12
C ASN A 21 15.43 2.41 -5.11
N GLY A 22 14.41 1.69 -5.46
CA GLY A 22 13.41 0.95 -4.71
C GLY A 22 13.83 0.02 -3.58
N ARG A 23 15.12 -0.14 -3.32
CA ARG A 23 15.59 -0.96 -2.19
C ARG A 23 16.48 -0.19 -1.22
N THR A 24 16.76 1.07 -1.50
CA THR A 24 17.53 1.94 -0.63
C THR A 24 16.61 2.88 0.12
N GLY A 25 16.75 2.94 1.43
CA GLY A 25 15.95 3.79 2.31
C GLY A 25 14.93 3.01 3.14
N THR A 26 14.37 3.70 4.09
CA THR A 26 13.33 3.17 4.98
C THR A 26 11.97 3.49 4.40
N TRP A 27 11.18 2.46 4.17
CA TRP A 27 9.82 2.59 3.64
C TRP A 27 8.85 2.16 4.71
N VAL A 28 7.70 2.80 4.73
CA VAL A 28 6.62 2.45 5.64
C VAL A 28 5.34 2.19 4.87
N GLY A 29 4.52 1.32 5.40
CA GLY A 29 3.26 0.95 4.76
C GLY A 29 2.35 0.19 5.70
N ARG A 30 1.29 -0.38 5.14
CA ARG A 30 0.36 -1.23 5.87
C ARG A 30 0.17 -2.55 5.16
N VAL A 31 0.04 -3.59 5.97
CA VAL A 31 -0.26 -4.94 5.48
C VAL A 31 -1.38 -5.56 6.32
N TRP A 32 -2.09 -6.51 5.74
CA TRP A 32 -2.88 -7.47 6.50
C TRP A 32 -1.98 -8.64 6.89
N VAL A 33 -1.93 -8.95 8.17
CA VAL A 33 -1.20 -10.10 8.70
C VAL A 33 -2.23 -11.12 9.15
N PRO A 34 -2.23 -12.33 8.58
CA PRO A 34 -3.12 -13.41 9.03
C PRO A 34 -2.70 -13.95 10.41
N SER A 35 -3.64 -14.59 11.10
CA SER A 35 -3.42 -15.12 12.46
C SER A 35 -2.23 -16.06 12.55
N ALA A 36 -2.04 -16.92 11.56
CA ALA A 36 -0.92 -17.87 11.48
C ALA A 36 0.47 -17.20 11.36
N ARG A 37 0.52 -15.93 10.97
CA ARG A 37 1.76 -15.15 10.76
C ARG A 37 1.98 -14.08 11.84
N ALA A 38 0.99 -13.83 12.67
CA ALA A 38 1.07 -12.88 13.77
C ALA A 38 1.62 -13.55 15.04
N SER A 39 2.62 -12.96 15.67
CA SER A 39 3.22 -13.50 16.91
C SER A 39 2.22 -13.63 18.05
N ASN A 40 1.19 -12.76 18.05
CA ASN A 40 0.10 -12.80 19.03
C ASN A 40 -1.10 -13.66 18.58
N GLY A 41 -1.04 -14.33 17.43
CA GLY A 41 -2.11 -15.16 16.88
C GLY A 41 -3.36 -14.39 16.42
N ILE A 42 -3.31 -13.07 16.37
CA ILE A 42 -4.46 -12.23 16.01
C ILE A 42 -4.27 -11.62 14.62
N ALA A 43 -5.14 -12.02 13.68
CA ALA A 43 -5.15 -11.42 12.34
C ALA A 43 -5.54 -9.95 12.39
N GLY A 44 -4.98 -9.17 11.46
CA GLY A 44 -5.39 -7.76 11.34
C GLY A 44 -4.38 -6.89 10.60
N PRO A 45 -4.76 -5.61 10.40
CA PRO A 45 -3.86 -4.63 9.80
C PRO A 45 -2.68 -4.33 10.73
N ARG A 46 -1.50 -4.19 10.14
CA ARG A 46 -0.27 -3.79 10.85
C ARG A 46 0.44 -2.70 10.05
N VAL A 47 1.02 -1.77 10.77
CA VAL A 47 1.99 -0.82 10.21
C VAL A 47 3.32 -1.52 10.11
N VAL A 48 3.97 -1.40 8.96
CA VAL A 48 5.22 -2.06 8.66
C VAL A 48 6.29 -1.09 8.20
N ALA A 49 7.53 -1.46 8.47
CA ALA A 49 8.71 -0.87 7.86
C ALA A 49 9.34 -1.88 6.90
N VAL A 50 9.91 -1.36 5.82
CA VAL A 50 10.70 -2.13 4.86
C VAL A 50 12.15 -1.69 4.97
N LEU A 51 13.00 -2.61 5.33
CA LEU A 51 14.42 -2.40 5.55
C LEU A 51 15.17 -3.44 4.73
N ASP A 52 16.03 -2.99 3.85
CA ASP A 52 16.78 -3.87 2.93
C ASP A 52 15.92 -4.91 2.20
N GLY A 53 14.72 -4.48 1.77
CA GLY A 53 13.76 -5.34 1.10
C GLY A 53 13.02 -6.34 2.00
N GLN A 54 13.23 -6.31 3.33
CA GLN A 54 12.54 -7.14 4.30
C GLN A 54 11.45 -6.35 5.01
N VAL A 55 10.27 -6.93 5.11
CA VAL A 55 9.11 -6.32 5.77
C VAL A 55 9.03 -6.79 7.21
N ARG A 56 8.88 -5.83 8.13
CA ARG A 56 8.70 -6.06 9.57
C ARG A 56 7.55 -5.24 10.10
N THR A 57 6.82 -5.76 11.08
CA THR A 57 5.85 -4.96 11.82
C THR A 57 6.55 -3.92 12.69
N THR A 58 5.87 -2.80 12.92
CA THR A 58 6.35 -1.75 13.81
C THR A 58 5.58 -1.76 15.13
N ILE A 59 6.02 -0.94 16.09
CA ILE A 59 5.30 -0.72 17.35
C ILE A 59 4.06 0.17 17.20
N TYR A 60 3.94 0.86 16.06
CA TYR A 60 2.88 1.83 15.83
C TYR A 60 1.58 1.11 15.46
N PRO A 61 0.46 1.37 16.16
CA PRO A 61 -0.81 0.73 15.88
C PRO A 61 -1.45 1.22 14.59
N THR A 62 -1.14 2.44 14.16
CA THR A 62 -1.70 3.08 12.97
C THR A 62 -0.65 3.92 12.23
N MET A 63 -0.86 4.18 10.94
CA MET A 63 -0.01 5.10 10.17
C MET A 63 -0.08 6.51 10.73
N SER A 64 -1.24 6.93 11.22
CA SER A 64 -1.39 8.22 11.87
C SER A 64 -0.53 8.34 13.12
N ALA A 65 -0.44 7.30 13.93
CA ALA A 65 0.44 7.28 15.10
C ALA A 65 1.90 7.43 14.69
N LEU A 66 2.33 6.73 13.63
CA LEU A 66 3.68 6.83 13.11
C LEU A 66 4.00 8.24 12.58
N ILE A 67 3.11 8.81 11.76
CA ILE A 67 3.35 10.10 11.09
C ILE A 67 3.32 11.27 12.08
N ASN A 68 2.50 11.17 13.14
CA ASN A 68 2.39 12.22 14.15
C ASN A 68 3.44 12.10 15.26
N GLU A 69 4.29 11.09 15.23
CA GLU A 69 5.35 10.95 16.18
C GLU A 69 6.44 12.01 15.93
N SER A 70 6.69 12.83 16.94
CA SER A 70 7.67 13.94 16.84
C SER A 70 9.11 13.45 16.73
N ASN A 71 9.36 12.25 17.23
CA ASN A 71 10.68 11.62 17.20
C ASN A 71 10.46 10.13 16.88
N PRO A 72 10.31 9.78 15.59
CA PRO A 72 10.05 8.39 15.21
C PRO A 72 11.18 7.52 15.76
N VAL A 73 10.78 6.46 16.47
CA VAL A 73 11.71 5.43 16.92
C VAL A 73 12.45 4.92 15.69
N ASN A 74 13.74 4.69 15.85
CA ASN A 74 14.53 4.06 14.81
C ASN A 74 13.81 2.76 14.36
N LEU A 75 13.23 2.79 13.16
CA LEU A 75 12.46 1.68 12.64
C LEU A 75 13.32 0.43 12.42
N ASP A 76 14.65 0.61 12.35
CA ASP A 76 15.63 -0.47 12.22
C ASP A 76 15.67 -1.36 13.47
N ASP A 77 15.44 -0.74 14.64
CA ASP A 77 15.47 -1.41 15.94
C ASP A 77 14.08 -1.84 16.43
N SER A 78 13.06 -1.70 15.58
CA SER A 78 11.70 -2.08 15.94
C SER A 78 11.60 -3.59 16.17
N PRO A 79 11.17 -4.04 17.37
CA PRO A 79 11.07 -5.46 17.74
C PRO A 79 9.84 -6.13 17.11
N GLY A 80 9.60 -5.87 15.84
CA GLY A 80 8.43 -6.38 15.13
C GLY A 80 8.62 -7.74 14.47
N ASP A 81 7.52 -8.40 14.15
CA ASP A 81 7.51 -9.68 13.43
C ASP A 81 8.12 -9.52 12.04
N ARG A 82 8.97 -10.45 11.67
CA ARG A 82 9.48 -10.56 10.29
C ARG A 82 8.41 -11.23 9.42
N LEU A 83 7.93 -10.47 8.43
CA LEU A 83 6.86 -10.93 7.54
C LEU A 83 7.38 -11.51 6.22
N GLY A 84 8.64 -11.25 5.87
CA GLY A 84 9.29 -11.76 4.67
C GLY A 84 9.72 -10.66 3.68
N PRO A 85 10.15 -11.06 2.48
CA PRO A 85 10.59 -10.11 1.46
C PRO A 85 9.42 -9.32 0.88
N LEU A 86 9.66 -8.04 0.60
CA LEU A 86 8.66 -7.14 0.03
C LEU A 86 8.11 -7.66 -1.31
N ASP A 87 8.99 -8.20 -2.15
CA ASP A 87 8.60 -8.73 -3.48
C ASP A 87 7.52 -9.80 -3.35
N GLN A 88 7.65 -10.72 -2.39
CA GLN A 88 6.65 -11.74 -2.14
C GLN A 88 5.31 -11.17 -1.65
N ILE A 89 5.36 -10.15 -0.79
CA ILE A 89 4.14 -9.51 -0.29
C ILE A 89 3.44 -8.75 -1.41
N ILE A 90 4.20 -8.11 -2.30
CA ILE A 90 3.66 -7.48 -3.50
C ILE A 90 3.00 -8.54 -4.40
N GLU A 91 3.69 -9.64 -4.66
CA GLU A 91 3.16 -10.74 -5.48
C GLU A 91 1.87 -11.29 -4.91
N ASN A 92 1.82 -11.60 -3.62
CA ASN A 92 0.61 -12.03 -2.92
C ASN A 92 -0.55 -11.02 -3.07
N SER A 93 -0.24 -9.74 -3.19
CA SER A 93 -1.24 -8.67 -3.26
C SER A 93 -1.79 -8.44 -4.67
N LEU A 94 -1.02 -8.77 -5.69
CA LEU A 94 -1.34 -8.50 -7.10
C LEU A 94 -2.05 -9.64 -7.80
N PHE A 95 -1.78 -10.87 -7.38
CA PHE A 95 -2.32 -12.08 -8.00
C PHE A 95 -3.24 -12.89 -7.07
N PRO A 96 -4.10 -12.27 -6.29
CA PRO A 96 -5.00 -13.04 -5.50
C PRO A 96 -6.13 -13.57 -6.36
N ASN A 97 -6.55 -14.77 -6.13
CA ASN A 97 -7.97 -15.07 -6.21
C ASN A 97 -8.65 -14.17 -5.17
N ARG A 98 -9.05 -12.98 -5.58
CA ARG A 98 -9.50 -11.90 -4.68
C ARG A 98 -10.67 -12.26 -3.78
N SER A 99 -11.43 -13.29 -4.14
CA SER A 99 -12.47 -13.86 -3.29
C SER A 99 -11.94 -14.43 -1.98
N ASP A 100 -10.66 -14.81 -1.93
CA ASP A 100 -10.08 -15.57 -0.85
C ASP A 100 -9.06 -14.77 -0.03
N LEU A 101 -8.85 -13.49 -0.35
CA LEU A 101 -7.87 -12.60 0.31
C LEU A 101 -8.02 -12.53 1.83
N LEU A 102 -9.23 -12.70 2.32
CA LEU A 102 -9.53 -12.71 3.75
C LEU A 102 -9.58 -14.13 4.33
N VAL A 103 -9.51 -15.15 3.47
CA VAL A 103 -9.71 -16.56 3.84
C VAL A 103 -8.41 -17.34 3.81
N GLU A 104 -7.42 -16.96 2.99
CA GLU A 104 -6.10 -17.58 3.08
C GLU A 104 -5.35 -17.08 4.31
N GLU A 105 -5.44 -17.86 5.36
CA GLU A 105 -4.84 -17.62 6.68
C GLU A 105 -3.30 -17.55 6.67
N THR A 106 -2.67 -17.60 5.52
CA THR A 106 -1.21 -17.76 5.42
C THR A 106 -0.51 -16.59 4.75
N ASN A 107 -1.19 -15.80 3.91
CA ASN A 107 -0.54 -14.80 3.08
C ASN A 107 -0.65 -13.38 3.67
N VAL A 108 0.49 -12.76 3.85
CA VAL A 108 0.57 -11.32 4.12
C VAL A 108 0.33 -10.56 2.83
N VAL A 109 -0.55 -9.56 2.85
CA VAL A 109 -0.91 -8.75 1.68
C VAL A 109 -0.85 -7.26 1.99
N LEU A 110 -0.58 -6.44 0.97
CA LEU A 110 -0.55 -4.99 1.09
C LEU A 110 -1.96 -4.42 1.31
N LEU A 111 -2.04 -3.42 2.15
CA LEU A 111 -3.22 -2.57 2.32
C LEU A 111 -2.91 -1.15 1.81
N ALA A 112 -3.97 -0.36 1.63
CA ALA A 112 -3.79 1.08 1.42
C ALA A 112 -2.92 1.67 2.55
N PRO A 113 -1.97 2.56 2.25
CA PRO A 113 -1.04 3.08 3.24
C PRO A 113 -1.72 3.97 4.29
N ASN A 114 -2.86 4.55 3.97
CA ASN A 114 -3.62 5.40 4.88
C ASN A 114 -4.57 4.58 5.76
N ASP A 115 -4.75 5.04 6.99
CA ASP A 115 -5.73 4.50 7.94
C ASP A 115 -7.16 4.88 7.56
N ILE A 116 -8.13 4.46 8.41
CA ILE A 116 -9.51 4.92 8.34
C ILE A 116 -9.58 6.36 8.85
N LEU A 117 -9.17 7.28 8.00
CA LEU A 117 -9.17 8.72 8.24
C LEU A 117 -9.87 9.45 7.10
N ALA A 118 -10.35 10.66 7.40
CA ALA A 118 -10.84 11.53 6.34
C ALA A 118 -9.73 11.83 5.35
N THR A 119 -9.91 11.39 4.10
CA THR A 119 -8.95 11.65 3.03
C THR A 119 -9.39 12.88 2.26
N LYS A 120 -8.54 13.91 2.23
CA LYS A 120 -8.76 15.11 1.44
C LYS A 120 -7.85 15.06 0.21
N ALA A 121 -8.45 14.88 -0.95
CA ALA A 121 -7.76 15.05 -2.22
C ALA A 121 -7.79 16.51 -2.63
N CYS A 122 -6.64 17.09 -2.92
CA CYS A 122 -6.53 18.47 -3.40
C CYS A 122 -5.63 18.50 -4.62
N GLY A 123 -6.00 19.36 -5.55
CA GLY A 123 -5.22 19.63 -6.75
C GLY A 123 -5.88 19.19 -8.05
N VAL A 124 -5.50 19.86 -9.12
CA VAL A 124 -5.84 19.53 -10.49
C VAL A 124 -4.66 18.76 -11.07
N THR A 125 -4.84 17.49 -11.29
CA THR A 125 -3.73 16.61 -11.70
C THR A 125 -3.48 16.62 -13.20
N PHE A 126 -4.46 17.06 -14.01
CA PHE A 126 -4.35 17.03 -15.47
C PHE A 126 -4.69 18.40 -16.08
N VAL A 127 -3.88 18.81 -17.04
CA VAL A 127 -4.08 20.07 -17.81
C VAL A 127 -5.47 20.12 -18.44
N ARG A 128 -5.99 19.00 -18.93
CA ARG A 128 -7.33 18.90 -19.51
C ARG A 128 -8.42 19.28 -18.49
N SER A 129 -8.35 18.72 -17.27
CA SER A 129 -9.32 19.03 -16.21
C SER A 129 -9.24 20.49 -15.75
N LEU A 130 -8.04 21.09 -15.81
CA LEU A 130 -7.86 22.51 -15.54
C LEU A 130 -8.56 23.35 -16.60
N LEU A 131 -8.37 23.03 -17.88
CA LEU A 131 -8.98 23.75 -19.00
C LEU A 131 -10.51 23.63 -18.97
N GLU A 132 -11.05 22.44 -18.69
CA GLU A 132 -12.48 22.22 -18.53
C GLU A 132 -13.07 23.12 -17.44
N ARG A 133 -12.42 23.20 -16.27
CA ARG A 133 -12.86 24.10 -15.18
C ARG A 133 -12.80 25.57 -15.54
N VAL A 134 -11.73 26.02 -16.19
CA VAL A 134 -11.58 27.42 -16.63
C VAL A 134 -12.67 27.80 -17.65
N VAL A 135 -13.00 26.87 -18.55
CA VAL A 135 -14.09 27.06 -19.52
C VAL A 135 -15.45 27.17 -18.81
N GLU A 136 -15.72 26.27 -17.87
CA GLU A 136 -16.95 26.26 -17.08
C GLU A 136 -17.11 27.54 -16.23
N GLU A 137 -16.03 28.00 -15.59
CA GLU A 137 -16.05 29.23 -14.78
C GLU A 137 -16.32 30.46 -15.64
N LYS A 138 -15.71 30.54 -16.82
CA LYS A 138 -15.96 31.63 -17.76
C LYS A 138 -17.36 31.57 -18.34
N ALA A 139 -17.89 30.39 -18.62
CA ALA A 139 -19.24 30.25 -19.15
C ALA A 139 -20.34 30.59 -18.13
N ARG A 140 -20.04 30.50 -16.81
CA ARG A 140 -20.97 30.91 -15.74
C ARG A 140 -20.91 32.40 -15.42
N GLY A 141 -19.97 33.12 -15.96
CA GLY A 141 -19.75 34.56 -15.72
C GLY A 141 -20.36 35.50 -16.77
N ASP A 142 -21.09 34.98 -17.78
CA ASP A 142 -21.82 35.75 -18.77
C ASP A 142 -23.33 35.81 -18.46
#